data_fa2d0454dfb6e422c0b789919048d6fd
#
_entry.id   fa2d0454dfb6e422c0b789919048d6fd
#
_cell.length_a   1.000
_cell.length_b   1.000
_cell.length_c   1.000
_cell.angle_alpha   90.00
_cell.angle_beta   90.00
_cell.angle_gamma   90.00
#
_symmetry.space_group_name_H-M   'P 1'
#
loop_
_entity.id
_entity.type
_entity.pdbx_description
1 polymer ?
#
loop_
_entity_poly.entity_id
_entity_poly.type
_entity_poly.pdbx_seq_one_letter_code
_entity_poly.pdbx_strand_id
1 'polypeptide(L)'
;FVSYPISQKDSHGNAKINWIAELKFNPEKIYMKSDWSKKVDKSKFIGSFTEWSFEWINPLSLISETSSIYEYPMVDRDPLEKWTFGRTTLLGDAAHPTYPVGSNGASQAIIDARKLAFHLKVNGLNETALLSYEKEMLPLTAKITLANRSSGPDALLQVVEDRCGGTFNNIQEIISQSELKNHSEKYKSVAGLNIERLNNTDSILSSLI
;
A
#
# COMPACT_ATOMS: atom_id res chain seq x y z
N PHE A 1 0.40 9.80 -10.14
CA PHE A 1 -0.21 10.76 -9.22
C PHE A 1 -1.49 10.17 -8.63
N VAL A 2 -1.62 10.19 -7.31
CA VAL A 2 -2.80 9.70 -6.59
C VAL A 2 -3.38 10.86 -5.78
N SER A 3 -4.71 11.03 -5.79
CA SER A 3 -5.37 12.02 -4.95
C SER A 3 -6.72 11.51 -4.46
N TYR A 4 -7.05 11.84 -3.21
CA TYR A 4 -8.32 11.45 -2.60
C TYR A 4 -8.69 12.37 -1.41
N PRO A 5 -9.98 12.56 -1.11
CA PRO A 5 -10.41 13.35 0.03
C PRO A 5 -10.10 12.64 1.35
N ILE A 6 -9.65 13.40 2.34
CA ILE A 6 -9.32 12.93 3.70
C ILE A 6 -10.19 13.59 4.79
N SER A 7 -11.16 14.40 4.40
CA SER A 7 -12.16 14.96 5.32
C SER A 7 -13.52 15.00 4.66
N GLN A 8 -14.56 15.07 5.47
CA GLN A 8 -15.88 15.48 5.01
C GLN A 8 -15.84 16.95 4.55
N LYS A 9 -16.79 17.34 3.70
CA LYS A 9 -16.94 18.74 3.32
C LYS A 9 -17.36 19.58 4.53
N ASP A 10 -16.72 20.73 4.68
CA ASP A 10 -17.09 21.73 5.68
C ASP A 10 -18.38 22.50 5.27
N SER A 11 -18.79 23.48 6.09
CA SER A 11 -19.95 24.32 5.81
C SER A 11 -19.84 25.18 4.54
N HIS A 12 -18.65 25.34 4.00
CA HIS A 12 -18.36 26.07 2.76
C HIS A 12 -18.20 25.12 1.55
N GLY A 13 -18.38 23.81 1.76
CA GLY A 13 -18.25 22.79 0.72
C GLY A 13 -16.81 22.34 0.45
N ASN A 14 -15.83 22.78 1.24
CA ASN A 14 -14.43 22.42 1.09
C ASN A 14 -14.09 21.11 1.80
N ALA A 15 -13.25 20.29 1.19
CA ALA A 15 -12.68 19.09 1.80
C ALA A 15 -11.16 19.12 1.71
N LYS A 16 -10.49 18.52 2.67
CA LYS A 16 -9.05 18.30 2.59
C LYS A 16 -8.76 17.15 1.64
N ILE A 17 -7.76 17.33 0.78
CA ILE A 17 -7.30 16.34 -0.19
C ILE A 17 -5.88 15.93 0.21
N ASN A 18 -5.63 14.64 0.25
CA ASN A 18 -4.29 14.08 0.21
C ASN A 18 -3.90 13.82 -1.23
N TRP A 19 -2.65 14.11 -1.58
CA TRP A 19 -2.10 13.74 -2.88
C TRP A 19 -0.69 13.18 -2.72
N ILE A 20 -0.33 12.28 -3.63
CA ILE A 20 0.97 11.65 -3.73
C ILE A 20 1.44 11.79 -5.18
N ALA A 21 2.62 12.37 -5.37
CA ALA A 21 3.29 12.45 -6.64
C ALA A 21 4.52 11.54 -6.62
N GLU A 22 4.52 10.51 -7.45
CA GLU A 22 5.61 9.55 -7.55
C GLU A 22 6.47 9.87 -8.76
N LEU A 23 7.77 9.89 -8.56
CA LEU A 23 8.75 10.05 -9.62
C LEU A 23 9.67 8.82 -9.67
N LYS A 24 10.06 8.41 -10.88
CA LYS A 24 11.00 7.32 -11.04
C LYS A 24 12.30 7.65 -10.32
N PHE A 25 12.78 6.69 -9.58
CA PHE A 25 14.05 6.75 -8.88
C PHE A 25 15.20 6.86 -9.89
N ASN A 26 16.14 7.77 -9.63
CA ASN A 26 17.41 7.78 -10.34
C ASN A 26 18.42 6.91 -9.56
N PRO A 27 18.83 5.74 -10.07
CA PRO A 27 19.73 4.83 -9.37
C PRO A 27 21.14 5.43 -9.16
N GLU A 28 21.49 6.49 -9.90
CA GLU A 28 22.77 7.19 -9.73
C GLU A 28 22.79 8.14 -8.53
N LYS A 29 21.61 8.49 -7.99
CA LYS A 29 21.52 9.29 -6.77
C LYS A 29 21.66 8.38 -5.56
N ILE A 30 22.76 8.56 -4.82
CA ILE A 30 22.95 7.89 -3.52
C ILE A 30 22.02 8.58 -2.50
N TYR A 31 21.02 7.85 -2.02
CA TYR A 31 20.17 8.28 -0.92
C TYR A 31 20.85 7.92 0.39
N MET A 32 21.52 8.90 0.99
CA MET A 32 22.40 8.67 2.15
C MET A 32 21.66 8.32 3.43
N LYS A 33 20.38 8.71 3.59
CA LYS A 33 19.60 8.42 4.80
C LYS A 33 18.10 8.62 4.52
N SER A 34 17.28 7.68 4.98
CA SER A 34 15.84 7.87 4.97
C SER A 34 15.43 8.90 6.02
N ASP A 35 14.78 9.96 5.58
CA ASP A 35 14.19 10.97 6.45
C ASP A 35 12.68 11.01 6.19
N TRP A 36 11.90 10.55 7.16
CA TRP A 36 10.46 10.42 7.07
C TRP A 36 9.69 11.73 7.30
N SER A 37 10.39 12.80 7.62
CA SER A 37 9.83 14.15 7.84
C SER A 37 10.48 15.22 6.97
N LYS A 38 11.17 14.82 5.90
CA LYS A 38 11.90 15.71 5.01
C LYS A 38 10.95 16.61 4.24
N LYS A 39 10.92 17.90 4.59
CA LYS A 39 10.25 18.90 3.78
C LYS A 39 11.00 19.10 2.46
N VAL A 40 10.24 19.24 1.38
CA VAL A 40 10.79 19.49 0.05
C VAL A 40 10.19 20.74 -0.56
N ASP A 41 11.02 21.50 -1.27
CA ASP A 41 10.56 22.63 -2.07
C ASP A 41 9.93 22.09 -3.37
N LYS A 42 8.70 22.52 -3.66
CA LYS A 42 7.97 22.12 -4.86
C LYS A 42 8.70 22.44 -6.16
N SER A 43 9.53 23.48 -6.21
CA SER A 43 10.33 23.83 -7.37
C SER A 43 11.24 22.72 -7.87
N LYS A 44 11.61 21.76 -6.97
CA LYS A 44 12.51 20.64 -7.30
C LYS A 44 11.84 19.54 -8.15
N PHE A 45 10.51 19.46 -8.16
CA PHE A 45 9.82 18.36 -8.84
C PHE A 45 8.58 18.80 -9.64
N ILE A 46 8.03 19.99 -9.38
CA ILE A 46 6.79 20.46 -10.04
C ILE A 46 6.90 20.46 -11.56
N GLY A 47 8.12 20.70 -12.09
CA GLY A 47 8.41 20.66 -13.53
C GLY A 47 8.05 19.33 -14.22
N SER A 48 8.06 18.21 -13.45
CA SER A 48 7.68 16.89 -13.99
C SER A 48 6.18 16.75 -14.22
N PHE A 49 5.36 17.69 -13.77
CA PHE A 49 3.91 17.65 -13.84
C PHE A 49 3.30 18.82 -14.64
N THR A 50 4.12 19.65 -15.31
CA THR A 50 3.66 20.85 -16.04
C THR A 50 2.69 20.52 -17.18
N GLU A 51 2.89 19.37 -17.84
CA GLU A 51 2.05 18.91 -18.93
C GLU A 51 0.82 18.10 -18.46
N TRP A 52 0.68 17.89 -17.13
CA TRP A 52 -0.41 17.12 -16.56
C TRP A 52 -1.62 18.01 -16.31
N SER A 53 -2.54 18.03 -17.26
CA SER A 53 -3.81 18.75 -17.18
C SER A 53 -4.94 17.86 -17.67
N PHE A 54 -5.91 17.59 -16.82
CA PHE A 54 -7.07 16.75 -17.11
C PHE A 54 -8.34 17.52 -16.75
N GLU A 55 -9.47 17.26 -17.42
CA GLU A 55 -10.74 17.94 -17.16
C GLU A 55 -11.22 17.79 -15.71
N TRP A 56 -10.89 16.68 -15.08
CA TRP A 56 -11.36 16.30 -13.74
C TRP A 56 -10.32 16.54 -12.61
N ILE A 57 -9.06 16.80 -12.93
CA ILE A 57 -8.00 17.10 -11.96
C ILE A 57 -6.88 17.91 -12.61
N ASN A 58 -6.35 18.85 -11.84
CA ASN A 58 -5.14 19.60 -12.21
C ASN A 58 -4.04 19.36 -11.14
N PRO A 59 -3.12 18.41 -11.36
CA PRO A 59 -2.03 18.13 -10.44
C PRO A 59 -1.15 19.34 -10.15
N LEU A 60 -0.91 20.18 -11.15
CA LEU A 60 -0.08 21.39 -11.01
C LEU A 60 -0.68 22.36 -9.99
N SER A 61 -2.00 22.60 -10.04
CA SER A 61 -2.70 23.43 -9.05
C SER A 61 -2.60 22.84 -7.65
N LEU A 62 -2.85 21.53 -7.50
CA LEU A 62 -2.76 20.85 -6.21
C LEU A 62 -1.37 21.00 -5.59
N ILE A 63 -0.31 20.80 -6.37
CA ILE A 63 1.07 20.97 -5.92
C ILE A 63 1.34 22.44 -5.56
N SER A 64 0.92 23.38 -6.43
CA SER A 64 1.19 24.81 -6.28
C SER A 64 0.53 25.41 -5.03
N GLU A 65 -0.69 25.00 -4.73
CA GLU A 65 -1.48 25.51 -3.60
C GLU A 65 -1.12 24.84 -2.27
N THR A 66 -0.39 23.73 -2.30
CA THR A 66 0.02 23.04 -1.07
C THR A 66 1.12 23.82 -0.34
N SER A 67 0.87 24.12 0.94
CA SER A 67 1.78 24.92 1.77
C SER A 67 2.98 24.11 2.30
N SER A 68 2.83 22.81 2.52
CA SER A 68 3.91 21.95 3.04
C SER A 68 3.88 20.60 2.33
N ILE A 69 5.01 20.25 1.71
CA ILE A 69 5.18 19.02 0.96
C ILE A 69 6.33 18.24 1.60
N TYR A 70 6.16 16.94 1.70
CA TYR A 70 7.13 16.04 2.30
C TYR A 70 7.55 14.98 1.29
N GLU A 71 8.85 14.69 1.26
CA GLU A 71 9.42 13.59 0.49
C GLU A 71 9.50 12.35 1.38
N TYR A 72 8.86 11.27 0.94
CA TYR A 72 8.92 9.98 1.61
C TYR A 72 9.69 8.98 0.75
N PRO A 73 10.59 8.18 1.34
CA PRO A 73 11.21 7.08 0.63
C PRO A 73 10.16 5.99 0.37
N MET A 74 9.96 5.67 -0.92
CA MET A 74 9.13 4.54 -1.34
C MET A 74 9.99 3.27 -1.27
N VAL A 75 10.06 2.70 -0.08
CA VAL A 75 10.92 1.53 0.21
C VAL A 75 10.10 0.42 0.84
N ASP A 76 10.51 -0.80 0.60
CA ASP A 76 10.09 -1.99 1.33
C ASP A 76 11.33 -2.74 1.84
N ARG A 77 11.11 -3.90 2.41
CA ARG A 77 12.18 -4.79 2.88
C ARG A 77 11.88 -6.21 2.43
N ASP A 78 12.91 -7.00 2.19
CA ASP A 78 12.75 -8.43 2.04
C ASP A 78 12.10 -9.04 3.27
N PRO A 79 11.20 -10.02 3.09
CA PRO A 79 10.58 -10.70 4.21
C PRO A 79 11.62 -11.20 5.21
N LEU A 80 11.39 -10.93 6.48
CA LEU A 80 12.24 -11.39 7.56
C LEU A 80 12.07 -12.90 7.75
N GLU A 81 13.13 -13.57 8.15
CA GLU A 81 13.08 -14.99 8.48
C GLU A 81 12.46 -15.25 9.86
N LYS A 82 12.45 -14.25 10.73
CA LYS A 82 12.00 -14.37 12.11
C LYS A 82 11.50 -13.03 12.66
N TRP A 83 10.45 -13.07 13.48
CA TRP A 83 9.86 -11.91 14.17
C TRP A 83 9.99 -11.96 15.68
N THR A 84 10.04 -13.17 16.26
CA THR A 84 9.97 -13.39 17.70
C THR A 84 11.34 -13.66 18.30
N PHE A 85 11.67 -12.91 19.35
CA PHE A 85 12.93 -12.99 20.11
C PHE A 85 12.61 -13.00 21.60
N GLY A 86 12.47 -14.17 22.19
CA GLY A 86 12.04 -14.34 23.55
C GLY A 86 10.64 -13.74 23.77
N ARG A 87 10.54 -12.73 24.61
CA ARG A 87 9.26 -12.07 24.94
C ARG A 87 8.89 -10.89 24.04
N THR A 88 9.57 -10.73 22.94
CA THR A 88 9.34 -9.65 21.97
C THR A 88 8.99 -10.25 20.62
N THR A 89 7.99 -9.69 19.95
CA THR A 89 7.65 -10.00 18.54
C THR A 89 7.38 -8.73 17.76
N LEU A 90 7.51 -8.80 16.43
CA LEU A 90 7.22 -7.71 15.51
C LEU A 90 5.80 -7.84 14.98
N LEU A 91 5.19 -6.71 14.58
CA LEU A 91 3.92 -6.65 13.87
C LEU A 91 3.86 -5.41 12.97
N GLY A 92 2.96 -5.41 11.98
CA GLY A 92 2.80 -4.30 11.05
C GLY A 92 4.08 -3.98 10.30
N ASP A 93 4.33 -2.69 10.06
CA ASP A 93 5.50 -2.24 9.29
C ASP A 93 6.85 -2.62 9.93
N ALA A 94 6.89 -2.88 11.23
CA ALA A 94 8.10 -3.39 11.87
C ALA A 94 8.44 -4.82 11.42
N ALA A 95 7.43 -5.62 11.11
CA ALA A 95 7.55 -7.02 10.68
C ALA A 95 7.63 -7.16 9.15
N HIS A 96 6.79 -6.42 8.42
CA HIS A 96 6.59 -6.58 6.98
C HIS A 96 6.33 -5.25 6.27
N PRO A 97 7.28 -4.29 6.30
CA PRO A 97 7.13 -3.05 5.54
C PRO A 97 6.98 -3.38 4.06
N THR A 98 5.96 -2.84 3.43
CA THR A 98 5.62 -3.13 2.04
C THR A 98 5.37 -1.85 1.25
N TYR A 99 5.57 -1.90 -0.06
CA TYR A 99 5.16 -0.83 -0.94
C TYR A 99 3.66 -0.53 -0.75
N PRO A 100 3.26 0.75 -0.68
CA PRO A 100 1.86 1.14 -0.47
C PRO A 100 0.95 0.90 -1.68
N VAL A 101 1.48 0.38 -2.78
CA VAL A 101 0.81 0.09 -4.05
C VAL A 101 -0.50 -0.70 -3.87
N GLY A 102 -0.53 -1.64 -2.96
CA GLY A 102 -1.72 -2.44 -2.67
C GLY A 102 -2.70 -1.80 -1.69
N SER A 103 -2.38 -0.65 -1.09
CA SER A 103 -3.19 0.05 -0.07
C SER A 103 -3.66 -0.85 1.09
N ASN A 104 -2.90 -1.89 1.44
CA ASN A 104 -3.31 -2.92 2.39
C ASN A 104 -2.44 -3.01 3.66
N GLY A 105 -1.38 -2.20 3.80
CA GLY A 105 -0.48 -2.24 4.95
C GLY A 105 -1.20 -2.08 6.30
N ALA A 106 -2.05 -1.06 6.42
CA ALA A 106 -2.84 -0.84 7.63
C ALA A 106 -3.80 -2.00 7.93
N SER A 107 -4.44 -2.59 6.91
CA SER A 107 -5.32 -3.75 7.06
C SER A 107 -4.55 -4.97 7.58
N GLN A 108 -3.34 -5.20 7.07
CA GLN A 108 -2.50 -6.29 7.54
C GLN A 108 -2.05 -6.08 8.99
N ALA A 109 -1.68 -4.87 9.38
CA ALA A 109 -1.32 -4.54 10.76
C ALA A 109 -2.49 -4.75 11.74
N ILE A 110 -3.74 -4.46 11.32
CA ILE A 110 -4.95 -4.77 12.11
C ILE A 110 -5.14 -6.28 12.24
N ILE A 111 -4.93 -7.03 11.17
CA ILE A 111 -5.01 -8.50 11.17
C ILE A 111 -3.95 -9.07 12.11
N ASP A 112 -2.71 -8.57 12.05
CA ASP A 112 -1.62 -8.95 12.96
C ASP A 112 -2.03 -8.77 14.42
N ALA A 113 -2.52 -7.59 14.77
CA ALA A 113 -2.93 -7.30 16.15
C ALA A 113 -4.03 -8.26 16.63
N ARG A 114 -5.01 -8.57 15.77
CA ARG A 114 -6.08 -9.53 16.10
C ARG A 114 -5.55 -10.96 16.24
N LYS A 115 -4.65 -11.39 15.37
CA LYS A 115 -4.03 -12.72 15.42
C LYS A 115 -3.12 -12.86 16.61
N LEU A 116 -2.32 -11.85 16.91
CA LEU A 116 -1.49 -11.83 18.12
C LEU A 116 -2.36 -11.95 19.39
N ALA A 117 -3.44 -11.15 19.49
CA ALA A 117 -4.37 -11.22 20.61
C ALA A 117 -5.04 -12.61 20.75
N PHE A 118 -5.40 -13.23 19.62
CA PHE A 118 -5.93 -14.60 19.61
C PHE A 118 -4.92 -15.60 20.18
N HIS A 119 -3.68 -15.60 19.69
CA HIS A 119 -2.66 -16.54 20.16
C HIS A 119 -2.30 -16.31 21.62
N LEU A 120 -2.26 -15.05 22.10
CA LEU A 120 -2.05 -14.74 23.52
C LEU A 120 -3.20 -15.26 24.39
N LYS A 121 -4.44 -15.20 23.89
CA LYS A 121 -5.60 -15.72 24.64
C LYS A 121 -5.60 -17.26 24.69
N VAL A 122 -5.26 -17.93 23.62
CA VAL A 122 -5.28 -19.40 23.52
C VAL A 122 -4.09 -20.05 24.21
N ASN A 123 -2.88 -19.51 24.02
CA ASN A 123 -1.63 -20.10 24.48
C ASN A 123 -1.08 -19.47 25.77
N GLY A 124 -1.74 -18.40 26.27
CA GLY A 124 -1.27 -17.63 27.43
C GLY A 124 -0.24 -16.55 27.07
N LEU A 125 0.11 -15.72 28.05
CA LEU A 125 1.04 -14.59 27.88
C LEU A 125 2.52 -15.07 27.93
N ASN A 126 2.93 -15.83 26.93
CA ASN A 126 4.23 -16.49 26.87
C ASN A 126 4.82 -16.50 25.47
N GLU A 127 6.06 -16.96 25.33
CA GLU A 127 6.78 -17.03 24.05
C GLU A 127 6.10 -17.97 23.04
N THR A 128 5.45 -19.03 23.51
CA THR A 128 4.72 -19.97 22.61
C THR A 128 3.62 -19.27 21.84
N ALA A 129 2.90 -18.32 22.46
CA ALA A 129 1.89 -17.53 21.79
C ALA A 129 2.49 -16.65 20.70
N LEU A 130 3.64 -16.02 20.97
CA LEU A 130 4.34 -15.17 19.99
C LEU A 130 4.87 -15.97 18.81
N LEU A 131 5.44 -17.14 19.05
CA LEU A 131 5.89 -18.06 18.00
C LEU A 131 4.73 -18.61 17.17
N SER A 132 3.58 -18.87 17.79
CA SER A 132 2.38 -19.33 17.07
C SER A 132 1.83 -18.24 16.14
N TYR A 133 1.81 -17.00 16.61
CA TYR A 133 1.46 -15.83 15.79
C TYR A 133 2.42 -15.67 14.61
N GLU A 134 3.73 -15.67 14.83
CA GLU A 134 4.76 -15.59 13.80
C GLU A 134 4.59 -16.68 12.75
N LYS A 135 4.46 -17.94 13.20
CA LYS A 135 4.30 -19.10 12.31
C LYS A 135 3.09 -18.95 11.38
N GLU A 136 2.01 -18.33 11.85
CA GLU A 136 0.81 -18.08 11.04
C GLU A 136 1.00 -16.90 10.10
N MET A 137 1.47 -15.76 10.62
CA MET A 137 1.41 -14.48 9.89
C MET A 137 2.60 -14.22 8.98
N LEU A 138 3.80 -14.62 9.35
CA LEU A 138 5.02 -14.39 8.57
C LEU A 138 4.90 -14.89 7.11
N PRO A 139 4.50 -16.14 6.83
CA PRO A 139 4.39 -16.62 5.46
C PRO A 139 3.28 -15.93 4.65
N LEU A 140 2.22 -15.44 5.30
CA LEU A 140 1.12 -14.74 4.64
C LEU A 140 1.55 -13.34 4.21
N THR A 141 2.13 -12.58 5.13
CA THR A 141 2.58 -11.20 4.85
C THR A 141 3.78 -11.16 3.91
N ALA A 142 4.68 -12.15 3.98
CA ALA A 142 5.78 -12.31 3.02
C ALA A 142 5.27 -12.42 1.58
N LYS A 143 4.22 -13.23 1.34
CA LYS A 143 3.59 -13.33 0.02
C LYS A 143 3.01 -12.00 -0.46
N ILE A 144 2.39 -11.22 0.43
CA ILE A 144 1.82 -9.92 0.10
C ILE A 144 2.93 -8.93 -0.25
N THR A 145 3.99 -8.86 0.53
CA THR A 145 5.16 -7.99 0.27
C THR A 145 5.76 -8.27 -1.10
N LEU A 146 5.99 -9.53 -1.42
CA LEU A 146 6.54 -9.93 -2.72
C LEU A 146 5.56 -9.67 -3.88
N ALA A 147 4.26 -9.88 -3.67
CA ALA A 147 3.25 -9.60 -4.69
C ALA A 147 3.13 -8.11 -5.00
N ASN A 148 3.28 -7.23 -4.00
CA ASN A 148 3.27 -5.78 -4.19
C ASN A 148 4.41 -5.28 -5.11
N ARG A 149 5.54 -6.00 -5.16
CA ARG A 149 6.67 -5.66 -6.04
C ARG A 149 6.42 -5.97 -7.52
N SER A 150 5.58 -6.94 -7.83
CA SER A 150 5.45 -7.47 -9.20
C SER A 150 4.03 -7.54 -9.74
N SER A 151 3.04 -7.55 -8.88
CA SER A 151 1.65 -7.85 -9.26
C SER A 151 0.64 -6.89 -8.62
N GLY A 152 1.11 -5.79 -8.05
CA GLY A 152 0.25 -4.74 -7.49
C GLY A 152 -0.63 -4.07 -8.57
N PRO A 153 -1.61 -3.27 -8.18
CA PRO A 153 -2.48 -2.54 -9.11
C PRO A 153 -1.71 -1.73 -10.16
N ASP A 154 -0.55 -1.19 -9.82
CA ASP A 154 0.29 -0.38 -10.72
C ASP A 154 0.93 -1.18 -11.85
N ALA A 155 1.01 -2.50 -11.73
CA ALA A 155 1.49 -3.34 -12.82
C ALA A 155 0.61 -3.23 -14.08
N LEU A 156 -0.67 -2.87 -13.92
CA LEU A 156 -1.56 -2.56 -15.07
C LEU A 156 -1.13 -1.31 -15.82
N LEU A 157 -0.61 -0.31 -15.14
CA LEU A 157 -0.11 0.91 -15.77
C LEU A 157 1.08 0.58 -16.67
N GLN A 158 1.97 -0.30 -16.22
CA GLN A 158 3.09 -0.75 -17.03
C GLN A 158 2.63 -1.54 -18.25
N VAL A 159 1.61 -2.41 -18.12
CA VAL A 159 1.03 -3.13 -19.28
C VAL A 159 0.47 -2.17 -20.32
N VAL A 160 -0.22 -1.10 -19.89
CA VAL A 160 -0.75 -0.07 -20.80
C VAL A 160 0.39 0.68 -21.47
N GLU A 161 1.40 1.09 -20.72
CA GLU A 161 2.59 1.76 -21.25
C GLU A 161 3.30 0.91 -22.31
N ASP A 162 3.54 -0.36 -22.01
CA ASP A 162 4.22 -1.30 -22.92
C ASP A 162 3.43 -1.54 -24.22
N ARG A 163 2.08 -1.49 -24.18
CA ARG A 163 1.23 -1.75 -25.34
C ARG A 163 0.98 -0.54 -26.24
N CYS A 164 0.95 0.67 -25.67
CA CYS A 164 0.57 1.87 -26.42
C CYS A 164 1.35 3.14 -26.08
N GLY A 165 2.40 3.06 -25.24
CA GLY A 165 3.15 4.23 -24.80
C GLY A 165 2.31 5.20 -23.94
N GLY A 166 1.29 4.67 -23.24
CA GLY A 166 0.43 5.47 -22.36
C GLY A 166 -0.62 6.35 -23.04
N THR A 167 -0.66 6.37 -24.38
CA THR A 167 -1.61 7.20 -25.14
C THR A 167 -2.68 6.35 -25.83
N PHE A 168 -3.95 6.58 -25.50
CA PHE A 168 -5.08 5.84 -26.08
C PHE A 168 -6.37 6.67 -26.03
N ASN A 169 -7.32 6.36 -26.90
CA ASN A 169 -8.66 6.94 -26.88
C ASN A 169 -9.62 6.14 -26.00
N ASN A 170 -9.52 4.81 -26.06
CA ASN A 170 -10.35 3.91 -25.27
C ASN A 170 -9.47 2.81 -24.66
N ILE A 171 -9.45 2.73 -23.34
CA ILE A 171 -8.66 1.73 -22.61
C ILE A 171 -9.00 0.28 -23.01
N GLN A 172 -10.25 0.01 -23.44
CA GLN A 172 -10.67 -1.33 -23.82
C GLN A 172 -10.01 -1.83 -25.13
N GLU A 173 -9.46 -0.93 -25.94
CA GLU A 173 -8.66 -1.29 -27.12
C GLU A 173 -7.26 -1.77 -26.74
N ILE A 174 -6.77 -1.35 -25.57
CA ILE A 174 -5.43 -1.67 -25.09
C ILE A 174 -5.45 -2.87 -24.15
N ILE A 175 -6.44 -2.92 -23.25
CA ILE A 175 -6.59 -3.98 -22.28
C ILE A 175 -8.06 -4.34 -22.10
N SER A 176 -8.39 -5.63 -22.24
CA SER A 176 -9.76 -6.09 -22.14
C SER A 176 -10.30 -6.02 -20.71
N GLN A 177 -11.63 -5.90 -20.57
CA GLN A 177 -12.32 -5.98 -19.26
C GLN A 177 -11.98 -7.27 -18.51
N SER A 178 -11.83 -8.38 -19.23
CA SER A 178 -11.47 -9.68 -18.64
C SER A 178 -10.05 -9.68 -18.07
N GLU A 179 -9.09 -9.07 -18.77
CA GLU A 179 -7.71 -8.93 -18.25
C GLU A 179 -7.67 -8.05 -17.01
N LEU A 180 -8.37 -6.91 -17.02
CA LEU A 180 -8.50 -6.01 -15.85
C LEU A 180 -9.07 -6.74 -14.64
N LYS A 181 -10.16 -7.48 -14.86
CA LYS A 181 -10.79 -8.27 -13.82
C LYS A 181 -9.86 -9.37 -13.29
N ASN A 182 -9.23 -10.13 -14.17
CA ASN A 182 -8.32 -11.21 -13.78
C ASN A 182 -7.14 -10.69 -12.96
N HIS A 183 -6.55 -9.56 -13.36
CA HIS A 183 -5.45 -8.93 -12.62
C HIS A 183 -5.92 -8.51 -11.22
N SER A 184 -7.06 -7.83 -11.12
CA SER A 184 -7.64 -7.42 -9.85
C SER A 184 -7.95 -8.60 -8.93
N GLU A 185 -8.59 -9.66 -9.44
CA GLU A 185 -8.94 -10.85 -8.65
C GLU A 185 -7.70 -11.63 -8.19
N LYS A 186 -6.68 -11.72 -9.02
CA LYS A 186 -5.40 -12.33 -8.65
C LYS A 186 -4.77 -11.61 -7.47
N TYR A 187 -4.69 -10.28 -7.53
CA TYR A 187 -4.13 -9.47 -6.45
C TYR A 187 -4.98 -9.58 -5.17
N LYS A 188 -6.32 -9.43 -5.25
CA LYS A 188 -7.23 -9.59 -4.12
C LYS A 188 -7.10 -10.94 -3.43
N SER A 189 -6.90 -12.01 -4.21
CA SER A 189 -6.70 -13.35 -3.68
C SER A 189 -5.41 -13.44 -2.84
N VAL A 190 -4.31 -12.89 -3.33
CA VAL A 190 -3.02 -12.87 -2.61
C VAL A 190 -3.09 -11.99 -1.36
N ALA A 191 -3.71 -10.82 -1.47
CA ALA A 191 -3.85 -9.86 -0.37
C ALA A 191 -4.89 -10.29 0.70
N GLY A 192 -5.63 -11.39 0.45
CA GLY A 192 -6.68 -11.84 1.37
C GLY A 192 -7.95 -10.97 1.33
N LEU A 193 -8.13 -10.17 0.27
CA LEU A 193 -9.22 -9.20 0.10
C LEU A 193 -10.40 -9.75 -0.74
N ASN A 194 -10.52 -11.07 -0.88
CA ASN A 194 -11.66 -11.67 -1.55
C ASN A 194 -12.91 -11.52 -0.68
N ILE A 195 -13.90 -10.74 -1.17
CA ILE A 195 -15.11 -10.36 -0.42
C ILE A 195 -15.94 -11.61 -0.05
N GLU A 196 -16.09 -12.55 -0.96
CA GLU A 196 -16.87 -13.77 -0.71
C GLU A 196 -16.23 -14.61 0.40
N ARG A 197 -14.90 -14.78 0.35
CA ARG A 197 -14.15 -15.46 1.40
C ARG A 197 -14.26 -14.72 2.74
N LEU A 198 -14.12 -13.38 2.76
CA LEU A 198 -14.23 -12.58 3.98
C LEU A 198 -15.61 -12.70 4.62
N ASN A 199 -16.69 -12.65 3.81
CA ASN A 199 -18.06 -12.76 4.31
C ASN A 199 -18.40 -14.16 4.84
N ASN A 200 -17.74 -15.20 4.33
CA ASN A 200 -17.96 -16.60 4.73
C ASN A 200 -16.93 -17.11 5.76
N THR A 201 -16.01 -16.25 6.21
CA THR A 201 -15.01 -16.61 7.23
C THR A 201 -15.53 -16.19 8.61
N ASP A 202 -15.55 -17.12 9.54
CA ASP A 202 -15.91 -16.83 10.92
C ASP A 202 -15.00 -15.78 11.54
N SER A 203 -15.58 -14.99 12.45
CA SER A 203 -14.77 -14.04 13.20
C SER A 203 -13.66 -14.76 13.98
N ILE A 204 -12.45 -14.25 13.92
CA ILE A 204 -11.31 -14.75 14.74
C ILE A 204 -11.70 -14.84 16.22
N LEU A 205 -12.66 -14.00 16.66
CA LEU A 205 -13.11 -13.96 18.04
C LEU A 205 -14.27 -14.91 18.33
N SER A 206 -14.98 -15.45 17.34
CA SER A 206 -16.13 -16.35 17.57
C SER A 206 -15.73 -17.67 18.23
N SER A 207 -14.48 -18.12 18.02
CA SER A 207 -13.94 -19.30 18.72
C SER A 207 -13.45 -19.00 20.17
N LEU A 208 -13.62 -17.78 20.64
CA LEU A 208 -13.14 -17.30 21.94
C LEU A 208 -14.28 -16.97 22.91
N ILE A 209 -15.54 -17.06 22.41
CA ILE A 209 -16.77 -16.91 23.18
C ILE A 209 -17.38 -18.30 23.39
#